data_8bfe63a75eb195a859bad3aaccfc3d6a
#
_entry.id   8bfe63a75eb195a859bad3aaccfc3d6a
#
_cell.length_a   1.000
_cell.length_b   1.000
_cell.length_c   1.000
_cell.angle_alpha   90.00
_cell.angle_beta   90.00
_cell.angle_gamma   90.00
#
_symmetry.space_group_name_H-M   'P 1'
#
loop_
_entity.id
_entity.type
_entity.pdbx_description
1 polymer ?
#
loop_
_entity_poly.entity_id
_entity_poly.type
_entity_poly.pdbx_seq_one_letter_code
_entity_poly.pdbx_strand_id
1 'polypeptide(L)'
;IFATFSTEPLASASVAQVHAATLKSGEDVVVKIIRPGIENIIQQDLGLLQIIARLIARFSTEGKRLRPEEVVEDYRHTIFDELNLQREAANASQLRRNFATSPLLYVPEVYWDYCRRDIMVMERIYGIPVSNIAELEAQNTDMKLLAERGVEIFFTQVFDHNFFHADMHPGN
;
A
#
# COMPACT_ATOMS: atom_id res chain seq x y z
N ILE A 1 10.42 0.91 22.39
CA ILE A 1 9.28 1.44 21.64
C ILE A 1 8.07 0.55 21.91
N PHE A 2 8.14 -0.75 21.59
CA PHE A 2 7.04 -1.71 21.73
C PHE A 2 7.06 -2.38 23.12
N ALA A 3 5.87 -2.63 23.69
CA ALA A 3 5.66 -3.50 24.83
C ALA A 3 5.63 -4.97 24.35
N THR A 4 4.93 -5.22 23.23
CA THR A 4 4.88 -6.53 22.55
C THR A 4 5.12 -6.35 21.07
N PHE A 5 5.69 -7.37 20.43
CA PHE A 5 5.89 -7.43 18.98
C PHE A 5 5.73 -8.86 18.50
N SER A 6 4.79 -9.09 17.56
CA SER A 6 4.61 -10.39 16.94
C SER A 6 5.69 -10.63 15.89
N THR A 7 6.46 -11.70 16.02
CA THR A 7 7.43 -12.12 14.98
C THR A 7 6.73 -12.79 13.80
N GLU A 8 5.52 -13.30 13.99
CA GLU A 8 4.70 -13.85 12.93
C GLU A 8 3.95 -12.71 12.23
N PRO A 9 4.10 -12.55 10.90
CA PRO A 9 3.45 -11.45 10.19
C PRO A 9 1.94 -11.70 10.04
N LEU A 10 1.15 -10.64 10.21
CA LEU A 10 -0.29 -10.63 9.88
C LEU A 10 -0.53 -10.73 8.38
N ALA A 11 0.33 -10.10 7.59
CA ALA A 11 0.28 -10.10 6.14
C ALA A 11 1.69 -10.01 5.55
N SER A 12 1.85 -10.59 4.36
CA SER A 12 3.12 -10.65 3.66
C SER A 12 2.91 -10.31 2.20
N ALA A 13 3.50 -9.19 1.77
CA ALA A 13 3.50 -8.74 0.39
C ALA A 13 4.87 -9.01 -0.28
N SER A 14 5.00 -8.69 -1.56
CA SER A 14 6.23 -8.88 -2.33
C SER A 14 7.43 -8.18 -1.69
N VAL A 15 7.29 -6.92 -1.32
CA VAL A 15 8.38 -6.06 -0.84
C VAL A 15 8.35 -5.80 0.67
N ALA A 16 7.24 -6.10 1.37
CA ALA A 16 7.05 -5.75 2.78
C ALA A 16 6.32 -6.84 3.57
N GLN A 17 6.43 -6.77 4.89
CA GLN A 17 5.66 -7.56 5.85
C GLN A 17 4.96 -6.62 6.84
N VAL A 18 3.79 -7.04 7.34
CA VAL A 18 3.02 -6.31 8.35
C VAL A 18 2.94 -7.17 9.61
N HIS A 19 3.37 -6.61 10.72
CA HIS A 19 3.39 -7.27 12.03
C HIS A 19 2.48 -6.57 13.01
N ALA A 20 1.86 -7.34 13.92
CA ALA A 20 1.15 -6.77 15.07
C ALA A 20 2.12 -6.38 16.16
N ALA A 21 1.85 -5.26 16.83
CA ALA A 21 2.59 -4.82 18.00
C ALA A 21 1.70 -4.01 18.94
N THR A 22 2.14 -3.84 20.18
CA THR A 22 1.53 -2.91 21.14
C THR A 22 2.60 -1.92 21.59
N LEU A 23 2.32 -0.64 21.53
CA LEU A 23 3.22 0.40 22.04
C LEU A 23 3.33 0.33 23.57
N LYS A 24 4.41 0.89 24.14
CA LYS A 24 4.54 1.00 25.62
C LYS A 24 3.47 1.89 26.24
N SER A 25 2.87 2.77 25.47
CA SER A 25 1.73 3.62 25.83
C SER A 25 0.40 2.87 25.84
N GLY A 26 0.34 1.65 25.29
CA GLY A 26 -0.82 0.75 25.35
C GLY A 26 -1.61 0.62 24.04
N GLU A 27 -1.30 1.42 23.01
CA GLU A 27 -2.00 1.36 21.73
C GLU A 27 -1.60 0.13 20.91
N ASP A 28 -2.60 -0.54 20.34
CA ASP A 28 -2.38 -1.60 19.37
C ASP A 28 -2.07 -1.00 18.00
N VAL A 29 -0.96 -1.46 17.42
CA VAL A 29 -0.45 -0.95 16.15
C VAL A 29 -0.13 -2.08 15.19
N VAL A 30 -0.05 -1.75 13.92
CA VAL A 30 0.60 -2.56 12.90
C VAL A 30 1.90 -1.89 12.48
N VAL A 31 2.91 -2.71 12.28
CA VAL A 31 4.24 -2.28 11.84
C VAL A 31 4.49 -2.88 10.47
N LYS A 32 4.49 -2.05 9.45
CA LYS A 32 4.87 -2.42 8.08
C LYS A 32 6.36 -2.23 7.91
N ILE A 33 7.04 -3.24 7.44
CA ILE A 33 8.51 -3.28 7.35
C ILE A 33 8.90 -3.73 5.94
N ILE A 34 9.74 -2.96 5.26
CA ILE A 34 10.35 -3.37 3.99
C ILE A 34 11.29 -4.55 4.24
N ARG A 35 11.23 -5.56 3.38
CA ARG A 35 12.09 -6.75 3.51
C ARG A 35 13.56 -6.36 3.44
N PRO A 36 14.39 -6.78 4.40
CA PRO A 36 15.83 -6.52 4.36
C PRO A 36 16.46 -7.04 3.06
N GLY A 37 17.26 -6.20 2.42
CA GLY A 37 18.00 -6.57 1.20
C GLY A 37 17.18 -6.57 -0.09
N ILE A 38 15.88 -6.27 -0.05
CA ILE A 38 15.00 -6.28 -1.24
C ILE A 38 15.49 -5.28 -2.31
N GLU A 39 16.06 -4.14 -1.92
CA GLU A 39 16.62 -3.17 -2.86
C GLU A 39 17.69 -3.79 -3.78
N ASN A 40 18.57 -4.63 -3.23
CA ASN A 40 19.61 -5.30 -4.00
C ASN A 40 19.03 -6.30 -5.01
N ILE A 41 17.99 -7.02 -4.60
CA ILE A 41 17.30 -7.99 -5.47
C ILE A 41 16.65 -7.23 -6.63
N ILE A 42 15.90 -6.16 -6.32
CA ILE A 42 15.25 -5.32 -7.32
C ILE A 42 16.27 -4.70 -8.28
N GLN A 43 17.42 -4.23 -7.79
CA GLN A 43 18.48 -3.71 -8.65
C GLN A 43 19.02 -4.76 -9.62
N GLN A 44 19.21 -6.00 -9.18
CA GLN A 44 19.65 -7.10 -10.05
C GLN A 44 18.60 -7.43 -11.12
N ASP A 45 17.32 -7.51 -10.73
CA ASP A 45 16.21 -7.80 -11.64
C ASP A 45 16.04 -6.68 -12.70
N LEU A 46 16.14 -5.42 -12.27
CA LEU A 46 16.13 -4.27 -13.17
C LEU A 46 17.33 -4.28 -14.12
N GLY A 47 18.51 -4.70 -13.67
CA GLY A 47 19.67 -4.89 -14.51
C GLY A 47 19.42 -5.92 -15.63
N LEU A 48 18.78 -7.03 -15.30
CA LEU A 48 18.37 -8.04 -16.27
C LEU A 48 17.33 -7.49 -17.25
N LEU A 49 16.28 -6.82 -16.76
CA LEU A 49 15.26 -6.18 -17.60
C LEU A 49 15.88 -5.16 -18.56
N GLN A 50 16.87 -4.39 -18.14
CA GLN A 50 17.57 -3.43 -18.98
C GLN A 50 18.34 -4.10 -20.11
N ILE A 51 18.97 -5.26 -19.87
CA ILE A 51 19.62 -6.05 -20.91
C ILE A 51 18.60 -6.54 -21.93
N ILE A 52 17.48 -7.08 -21.48
CA ILE A 52 16.39 -7.55 -22.35
C ILE A 52 15.83 -6.38 -23.18
N ALA A 53 15.58 -5.24 -22.55
CA ALA A 53 15.08 -4.04 -23.23
C ALA A 53 16.02 -3.59 -24.37
N ARG A 54 17.34 -3.58 -24.14
CA ARG A 54 18.33 -3.27 -25.17
C ARG A 54 18.34 -4.27 -26.33
N LEU A 55 18.19 -5.57 -26.02
CA LEU A 55 18.11 -6.60 -27.06
C LEU A 55 16.85 -6.41 -27.91
N ILE A 56 15.69 -6.15 -27.30
CA ILE A 56 14.44 -5.87 -28.00
C ILE A 56 14.59 -4.63 -28.88
N ALA A 57 15.13 -3.52 -28.35
CA ALA A 57 15.36 -2.29 -29.11
C ALA A 57 16.32 -2.50 -30.29
N ARG A 58 17.29 -3.40 -30.16
CA ARG A 58 18.29 -3.66 -31.20
C ARG A 58 17.79 -4.58 -32.31
N PHE A 59 17.04 -5.62 -31.96
CA PHE A 59 16.68 -6.70 -32.89
C PHE A 59 15.24 -6.64 -33.41
N SER A 60 14.38 -5.74 -32.86
CA SER A 60 12.99 -5.61 -33.30
C SER A 60 12.68 -4.20 -33.77
N THR A 61 12.10 -4.07 -34.95
CA THR A 61 11.66 -2.78 -35.50
C THR A 61 10.51 -2.21 -34.66
N GLU A 62 9.57 -3.04 -34.24
CA GLU A 62 8.50 -2.67 -33.30
C GLU A 62 9.05 -2.36 -31.92
N GLY A 63 10.10 -3.07 -31.48
CA GLY A 63 10.79 -2.82 -30.22
C GLY A 63 11.34 -1.40 -30.12
N LYS A 64 11.87 -0.82 -31.20
CA LYS A 64 12.33 0.56 -31.21
C LYS A 64 11.21 1.56 -30.97
N ARG A 65 10.00 1.29 -31.49
CA ARG A 65 8.82 2.15 -31.33
C ARG A 65 8.30 2.15 -29.89
N LEU A 66 8.40 1.02 -29.21
CA LEU A 66 7.92 0.82 -27.84
C LEU A 66 8.85 1.43 -26.76
N ARG A 67 10.06 1.86 -27.13
CA ARG A 67 11.06 2.45 -26.22
C ARG A 67 11.25 1.64 -24.91
N PRO A 68 11.58 0.34 -25.00
CA PRO A 68 11.58 -0.55 -23.85
C PRO A 68 12.58 -0.13 -22.75
N GLU A 69 13.67 0.56 -23.12
CA GLU A 69 14.62 1.07 -22.12
C GLU A 69 14.00 2.20 -21.25
N GLU A 70 13.20 3.09 -21.85
CA GLU A 70 12.45 4.13 -21.11
C GLU A 70 11.41 3.48 -20.19
N VAL A 71 10.70 2.45 -20.66
CA VAL A 71 9.73 1.70 -19.84
C VAL A 71 10.40 1.07 -18.62
N VAL A 72 11.58 0.48 -18.77
CA VAL A 72 12.32 -0.09 -17.63
C VAL A 72 12.78 1.00 -16.66
N GLU A 73 13.16 2.17 -17.15
CA GLU A 73 13.56 3.28 -16.30
C GLU A 73 12.37 3.88 -15.53
N ASP A 74 11.20 4.03 -16.16
CA ASP A 74 9.97 4.45 -15.49
C ASP A 74 9.55 3.44 -14.43
N TYR A 75 9.65 2.14 -14.74
CA TYR A 75 9.39 1.07 -13.77
C TYR A 75 10.38 1.12 -12.60
N ARG A 76 11.66 1.42 -12.86
CA ARG A 76 12.67 1.62 -11.82
C ARG A 76 12.21 2.70 -10.83
N HIS A 77 11.81 3.85 -11.31
CA HIS A 77 11.34 4.94 -10.45
C HIS A 77 10.13 4.51 -9.62
N THR A 78 9.15 3.87 -10.24
CA THR A 78 7.93 3.42 -9.57
C THR A 78 8.24 2.44 -8.44
N ILE A 79 9.05 1.40 -8.71
CA ILE A 79 9.33 0.37 -7.69
C ILE A 79 10.19 0.91 -6.53
N PHE A 80 11.13 1.84 -6.79
CA PHE A 80 11.88 2.47 -5.71
C PHE A 80 11.05 3.46 -4.89
N ASP A 81 10.03 4.07 -5.47
CA ASP A 81 9.05 4.88 -4.74
C ASP A 81 8.21 4.03 -3.78
N GLU A 82 7.86 2.80 -4.16
CA GLU A 82 7.15 1.83 -3.29
C GLU A 82 8.00 1.39 -2.08
N LEU A 83 9.34 1.47 -2.16
CA LEU A 83 10.22 1.17 -1.04
C LEU A 83 10.33 2.33 -0.02
N ASN A 84 9.57 3.40 -0.20
CA ASN A 84 9.56 4.53 0.71
C ASN A 84 8.24 4.61 1.49
N LEU A 85 8.19 3.93 2.64
CA LEU A 85 6.99 3.90 3.48
C LEU A 85 6.63 5.26 4.10
N GLN A 86 7.54 6.25 4.12
CA GLN A 86 7.18 7.61 4.55
C GLN A 86 6.23 8.30 3.55
N ARG A 87 6.33 7.98 2.25
CA ARG A 87 5.37 8.47 1.24
C ARG A 87 4.00 7.84 1.45
N GLU A 88 3.97 6.54 1.71
CA GLU A 88 2.72 5.83 2.03
C GLU A 88 2.08 6.41 3.30
N ALA A 89 2.87 6.63 4.35
CA ALA A 89 2.42 7.28 5.59
C ALA A 89 1.87 8.69 5.35
N ALA A 90 2.51 9.48 4.47
CA ALA A 90 2.04 10.81 4.11
C ALA A 90 0.71 10.75 3.35
N ASN A 91 0.57 9.80 2.41
CA ASN A 91 -0.67 9.58 1.67
C ASN A 91 -1.82 9.14 2.60
N ALA A 92 -1.58 8.21 3.52
CA ALA A 92 -2.56 7.80 4.52
C ALA A 92 -2.99 8.97 5.41
N SER A 93 -2.04 9.79 5.87
CA SER A 93 -2.33 10.98 6.68
C SER A 93 -3.10 12.03 5.89
N GLN A 94 -2.84 12.19 4.59
CA GLN A 94 -3.61 13.10 3.72
C GLN A 94 -5.04 12.59 3.57
N LEU A 95 -5.22 11.30 3.29
CA LEU A 95 -6.54 10.69 3.15
C LEU A 95 -7.35 10.82 4.46
N ARG A 96 -6.71 10.58 5.62
CA ARG A 96 -7.32 10.78 6.94
C ARG A 96 -7.82 12.21 7.12
N ARG A 97 -7.03 13.22 6.73
CA ARG A 97 -7.46 14.63 6.79
C ARG A 97 -8.64 14.91 5.88
N ASN A 98 -8.62 14.37 4.67
CA ASN A 98 -9.68 14.57 3.69
C ASN A 98 -11.04 14.05 4.19
N PHE A 99 -11.03 12.95 4.95
CA PHE A 99 -12.25 12.32 5.52
C PHE A 99 -12.46 12.61 7.00
N ALA A 100 -11.74 13.57 7.61
CA ALA A 100 -11.80 13.82 9.05
C ALA A 100 -13.21 14.12 9.60
N THR A 101 -14.09 14.68 8.78
CA THR A 101 -15.48 15.01 9.14
C THR A 101 -16.51 14.08 8.50
N SER A 102 -16.08 13.11 7.70
CA SER A 102 -16.96 12.18 6.99
C SER A 102 -17.11 10.87 7.78
N PRO A 103 -18.33 10.36 7.98
CA PRO A 103 -18.56 9.06 8.58
C PRO A 103 -18.34 7.89 7.60
N LEU A 104 -18.03 8.18 6.33
CA LEU A 104 -17.97 7.19 5.26
C LEU A 104 -16.68 6.34 5.32
N LEU A 105 -15.56 6.96 5.70
CA LEU A 105 -14.26 6.32 5.68
C LEU A 105 -13.47 6.64 6.95
N TYR A 106 -13.06 5.60 7.64
CA TYR A 106 -12.09 5.69 8.72
C TYR A 106 -10.71 5.31 8.19
N VAL A 107 -9.73 6.19 8.36
CA VAL A 107 -8.34 5.93 7.97
C VAL A 107 -7.50 5.81 9.24
N PRO A 108 -6.71 4.73 9.40
CA PRO A 108 -5.84 4.53 10.56
C PRO A 108 -4.90 5.70 10.82
N GLU A 109 -4.63 5.97 12.09
CA GLU A 109 -3.66 6.97 12.49
C GLU A 109 -2.23 6.49 12.22
N VAL A 110 -1.37 7.39 11.70
CA VAL A 110 0.05 7.12 11.48
C VAL A 110 0.84 7.68 12.67
N TYR A 111 1.63 6.83 13.30
CA TYR A 111 2.51 7.20 14.41
C TYR A 111 3.88 7.65 13.87
N TRP A 112 3.97 8.91 13.44
CA TRP A 112 5.11 9.48 12.72
C TRP A 112 6.44 9.38 13.46
N ASP A 113 6.44 9.45 14.78
CA ASP A 113 7.65 9.36 15.62
C ASP A 113 8.38 8.02 15.41
N TYR A 114 7.64 6.98 15.03
CA TYR A 114 8.13 5.61 14.81
C TYR A 114 8.29 5.26 13.33
N CYS A 115 7.89 6.15 12.41
CA CYS A 115 8.02 5.92 10.98
C CYS A 115 9.42 6.27 10.48
N ARG A 116 9.92 5.45 9.56
CA ARG A 116 11.18 5.66 8.82
C ARG A 116 10.95 5.30 7.36
N ARG A 117 11.97 5.46 6.51
CA ARG A 117 11.85 5.12 5.08
C ARG A 117 11.40 3.68 4.86
N ASP A 118 11.89 2.76 5.66
CA ASP A 118 11.69 1.31 5.58
C ASP A 118 10.71 0.74 6.62
N ILE A 119 10.17 1.60 7.49
CA ILE A 119 9.25 1.22 8.56
C ILE A 119 8.10 2.23 8.64
N MET A 120 6.87 1.73 8.66
CA MET A 120 5.67 2.51 8.94
C MET A 120 4.92 1.89 10.11
N VAL A 121 4.55 2.73 11.07
CA VAL A 121 3.75 2.33 12.24
C VAL A 121 2.42 3.07 12.18
N MET A 122 1.33 2.32 12.23
CA MET A 122 -0.01 2.87 12.21
C MET A 122 -0.95 2.11 13.13
N GLU A 123 -2.06 2.72 13.45
CA GLU A 123 -3.14 2.15 14.25
C GLU A 123 -3.59 0.80 13.67
N ARG A 124 -3.80 -0.17 14.57
CA ARG A 124 -4.37 -1.46 14.19
C ARG A 124 -5.88 -1.39 14.16
N ILE A 125 -6.47 -1.70 13.03
CA ILE A 125 -7.91 -1.76 12.84
C ILE A 125 -8.38 -3.22 12.99
N TYR A 126 -9.49 -3.38 13.71
CA TYR A 126 -10.18 -4.65 13.87
C TYR A 126 -11.50 -4.58 13.10
N GLY A 127 -11.49 -5.13 11.91
CA GLY A 127 -12.66 -5.13 11.02
C GLY A 127 -12.76 -6.42 10.24
N ILE A 128 -13.88 -6.63 9.59
CA ILE A 128 -14.12 -7.76 8.70
C ILE A 128 -13.62 -7.36 7.30
N PRO A 129 -12.67 -8.09 6.71
CA PRO A 129 -12.27 -7.86 5.34
C PRO A 129 -13.47 -7.94 4.39
N VAL A 130 -13.58 -7.02 3.44
CA VAL A 130 -14.69 -6.98 2.47
C VAL A 130 -14.77 -8.26 1.63
N SER A 131 -13.69 -9.00 1.50
CA SER A 131 -13.62 -10.32 0.85
C SER A 131 -14.24 -11.45 1.67
N ASN A 132 -14.44 -11.25 2.98
CA ASN A 132 -15.06 -12.25 3.86
C ASN A 132 -16.59 -12.09 3.89
N ILE A 133 -17.23 -12.42 2.76
CA ILE A 133 -18.67 -12.26 2.55
C ILE A 133 -19.48 -13.02 3.60
N ALA A 134 -19.07 -14.25 3.96
CA ALA A 134 -19.79 -15.08 4.91
C ALA A 134 -19.89 -14.43 6.31
N GLU A 135 -18.82 -13.78 6.77
CA GLU A 135 -18.81 -13.09 8.06
C GLU A 135 -19.63 -11.79 8.02
N LEU A 136 -19.56 -11.04 6.90
CA LEU A 136 -20.39 -9.86 6.68
C LEU A 136 -21.89 -10.20 6.68
N GLU A 137 -22.28 -11.25 6.00
CA GLU A 137 -23.67 -11.75 5.99
C GLU A 137 -24.12 -12.23 7.38
N ALA A 138 -23.24 -12.93 8.12
CA ALA A 138 -23.53 -13.39 9.49
C ALA A 138 -23.80 -12.21 10.46
N GLN A 139 -23.23 -11.05 10.20
CA GLN A 139 -23.50 -9.81 10.95
C GLN A 139 -24.69 -9.01 10.39
N ASN A 140 -25.45 -9.55 9.44
CA ASN A 140 -26.56 -8.88 8.76
C ASN A 140 -26.13 -7.55 8.07
N THR A 141 -24.92 -7.50 7.50
CA THR A 141 -24.44 -6.35 6.76
C THR A 141 -25.29 -6.15 5.50
N ASP A 142 -25.80 -4.94 5.29
CA ASP A 142 -26.45 -4.59 4.03
C ASP A 142 -25.39 -4.44 2.92
N MET A 143 -25.24 -5.52 2.14
CA MET A 143 -24.22 -5.58 1.07
C MET A 143 -24.46 -4.54 -0.03
N LYS A 144 -25.72 -4.16 -0.28
CA LYS A 144 -26.05 -3.12 -1.25
C LYS A 144 -25.60 -1.77 -0.75
N LEU A 145 -25.92 -1.43 0.49
CA LEU A 145 -25.47 -0.19 1.11
C LEU A 145 -23.94 -0.12 1.20
N LEU A 146 -23.28 -1.25 1.53
CA LEU A 146 -21.81 -1.33 1.56
C LEU A 146 -21.21 -1.00 0.19
N ALA A 147 -21.77 -1.55 -0.90
CA ALA A 147 -21.32 -1.27 -2.26
C ALA A 147 -21.57 0.20 -2.65
N GLU A 148 -22.75 0.76 -2.34
CA GLU A 148 -23.09 2.17 -2.58
C GLU A 148 -22.10 3.10 -1.85
N ARG A 149 -21.76 2.81 -0.59
CA ARG A 149 -20.77 3.56 0.19
C ARG A 149 -19.36 3.45 -0.41
N GLY A 150 -18.96 2.29 -0.89
CA GLY A 150 -17.68 2.12 -1.59
C GLY A 150 -17.56 3.01 -2.82
N VAL A 151 -18.63 3.08 -3.63
CA VAL A 151 -18.69 3.95 -4.80
C VAL A 151 -18.65 5.43 -4.39
N GLU A 152 -19.44 5.83 -3.38
CA GLU A 152 -19.45 7.18 -2.83
C GLU A 152 -18.06 7.62 -2.34
N ILE A 153 -17.37 6.76 -1.58
CA ILE A 153 -15.99 7.02 -1.11
C ILE A 153 -15.04 7.24 -2.28
N PHE A 154 -15.12 6.39 -3.32
CA PHE A 154 -14.26 6.52 -4.50
C PHE A 154 -14.50 7.85 -5.23
N PHE A 155 -15.76 8.19 -5.52
CA PHE A 155 -16.08 9.43 -6.23
C PHE A 155 -15.72 10.68 -5.41
N THR A 156 -15.92 10.65 -4.10
CA THR A 156 -15.48 11.72 -3.18
C THR A 156 -13.98 11.93 -3.25
N GLN A 157 -13.18 10.85 -3.23
CA GLN A 157 -11.74 10.94 -3.39
C GLN A 157 -11.34 11.58 -4.73
N VAL A 158 -11.98 11.17 -5.83
CA VAL A 158 -11.63 11.64 -7.19
C VAL A 158 -12.07 13.07 -7.42
N PHE A 159 -13.35 13.38 -7.16
CA PHE A 159 -13.96 14.64 -7.61
C PHE A 159 -13.88 15.76 -6.56
N ASP A 160 -13.98 15.43 -5.27
CA ASP A 160 -13.99 16.46 -4.23
C ASP A 160 -12.57 16.71 -3.70
N HIS A 161 -11.77 15.67 -3.54
CA HIS A 161 -10.44 15.78 -2.95
C HIS A 161 -9.31 15.81 -3.98
N ASN A 162 -9.56 15.41 -5.23
CA ASN A 162 -8.53 15.21 -6.27
C ASN A 162 -7.33 14.40 -5.74
N PHE A 163 -7.63 13.45 -4.84
CA PHE A 163 -6.66 12.58 -4.20
C PHE A 163 -7.31 11.24 -3.91
N PHE A 164 -6.88 10.20 -4.61
CA PHE A 164 -7.51 8.88 -4.54
C PHE A 164 -6.47 7.75 -4.46
N HIS A 165 -6.88 6.63 -3.87
CA HIS A 165 -6.11 5.40 -3.87
C HIS A 165 -6.25 4.72 -5.23
N ALA A 166 -5.14 4.65 -6.00
CA ALA A 166 -5.18 4.17 -7.38
C ALA A 166 -5.26 2.63 -7.50
N ASP A 167 -4.96 1.90 -6.41
CA ASP A 167 -5.02 0.44 -6.35
C ASP A 167 -6.23 -0.01 -5.52
N MET A 168 -7.40 -0.07 -6.16
CA MET A 168 -8.66 -0.49 -5.55
C MET A 168 -8.78 -2.02 -5.54
N HIS A 169 -8.13 -2.65 -4.59
CA HIS A 169 -8.17 -4.10 -4.41
C HIS A 169 -8.82 -4.46 -3.05
N PRO A 170 -9.61 -5.56 -2.95
CA PRO A 170 -10.26 -5.97 -1.69
C PRO A 170 -9.33 -6.25 -0.51
N GLY A 171 -8.04 -6.31 -0.73
CA GLY A 171 -7.02 -6.48 0.31
C GLY A 171 -6.37 -5.18 0.79
N ASN A 172 -6.79 -4.05 0.26
CA ASN A 172 -6.28 -2.72 0.62
C ASN A 172 -7.28 -1.97 1.47
#